data_bd29fa3c4b77a90b0001fcb3326761f5
#
_entry.id   bd29fa3c4b77a90b0001fcb3326761f5
#
_cell.length_a   1.000
_cell.length_b   1.000
_cell.length_c   1.000
_cell.angle_alpha   90.00
_cell.angle_beta   90.00
_cell.angle_gamma   90.00
#
_symmetry.space_group_name_H-M   'P 1'
#
loop_
_entity.id
_entity.type
_entity.pdbx_description
1 polymer ?
#
loop_
_entity_poly.entity_id
_entity_poly.type
_entity_poly.pdbx_seq_one_letter_code
_entity_poly.pdbx_strand_id
1 'polypeptide(L)'
;MGHLHEDMREIAECGLPSALEVMGERWSFMILRACFNGVRHFEDFQHQLGIARNILSNRLHRLVENGILRREPCPDDRRRIEYRLTDKGIDLLPALVALRQWGEKHGTRGRSSLVIVDARDRRPIDEVRLHAADGRPLRYEELDWEEADKAGAGK
;
A
#
# COMPACT_ATOMS: atom_id res chain seq x y z
N MET A 1 14.82 24.30 4.44
CA MET A 1 14.85 23.51 3.20
C MET A 1 15.20 22.09 3.60
N GLY A 2 14.41 21.10 3.17
CA GLY A 2 14.75 19.70 3.44
C GLY A 2 16.04 19.32 2.72
N HIS A 3 16.81 18.45 3.32
CA HIS A 3 18.14 18.06 2.87
C HIS A 3 18.16 16.74 2.07
N LEU A 4 16.99 16.24 1.65
CA LEU A 4 16.90 15.06 0.79
C LEU A 4 17.42 15.38 -0.62
N HIS A 5 18.73 15.48 -0.77
CA HIS A 5 19.42 15.62 -2.06
C HIS A 5 20.06 14.31 -2.46
N GLU A 6 19.39 13.57 -3.32
CA GLU A 6 19.90 12.34 -3.92
C GLU A 6 20.38 12.62 -5.35
N ASP A 7 21.50 12.05 -5.78
CA ASP A 7 21.89 12.10 -7.19
C ASP A 7 20.82 11.35 -8.00
N MET A 8 20.36 11.95 -9.12
CA MET A 8 19.34 11.36 -9.99
C MET A 8 19.71 9.95 -10.49
N ARG A 9 20.99 9.58 -10.49
CA ARG A 9 21.43 8.23 -10.82
C ARG A 9 21.10 7.22 -9.73
N GLU A 10 21.11 7.63 -8.47
CA GLU A 10 20.78 6.78 -7.32
C GLU A 10 19.27 6.52 -7.19
N ILE A 11 18.44 7.43 -7.69
CA ILE A 11 16.97 7.24 -7.71
C ILE A 11 16.58 5.97 -8.49
N ALA A 12 17.31 5.63 -9.56
CA ALA A 12 17.05 4.43 -10.34
C ALA A 12 17.37 3.12 -9.59
N GLU A 13 18.24 3.19 -8.58
CA GLU A 13 18.68 2.05 -7.77
C GLU A 13 17.87 1.89 -6.48
N CYS A 14 17.01 2.85 -6.11
CA CYS A 14 16.16 2.75 -4.95
C CYS A 14 14.96 1.80 -5.17
N GLY A 15 14.29 1.40 -4.09
CA GLY A 15 13.15 0.48 -4.16
C GLY A 15 11.88 1.07 -4.78
N LEU A 16 11.77 2.40 -4.91
CA LEU A 16 10.56 3.05 -5.39
C LEU A 16 10.19 2.73 -6.84
N PRO A 17 11.12 2.78 -7.84
CA PRO A 17 10.81 2.35 -9.20
C PRO A 17 10.24 0.94 -9.27
N SER A 18 10.86 -0.03 -8.60
CA SER A 18 10.39 -1.42 -8.55
C SER A 18 9.01 -1.54 -7.91
N ALA A 19 8.73 -0.79 -6.85
CA ALA A 19 7.41 -0.75 -6.24
C ALA A 19 6.35 -0.17 -7.18
N LEU A 20 6.68 0.89 -7.93
CA LEU A 20 5.78 1.52 -8.89
C LEU A 20 5.52 0.67 -10.14
N GLU A 21 6.46 -0.17 -10.56
CA GLU A 21 6.21 -1.15 -11.62
C GLU A 21 5.08 -2.13 -11.26
N VAL A 22 4.98 -2.50 -10.00
CA VAL A 22 3.94 -3.40 -9.48
C VAL A 22 2.66 -2.64 -9.17
N MET A 23 2.75 -1.52 -8.45
CA MET A 23 1.64 -0.81 -7.83
C MET A 23 1.31 0.55 -8.45
N GLY A 24 2.09 1.01 -9.44
CA GLY A 24 2.07 2.39 -9.95
C GLY A 24 0.85 2.81 -10.76
N GLU A 25 -0.28 2.13 -10.62
CA GLU A 25 -1.51 2.49 -11.30
C GLU A 25 -2.74 2.32 -10.37
N ARG A 26 -3.82 3.04 -10.71
CA ARG A 26 -5.02 3.18 -9.89
C ARG A 26 -5.62 1.85 -9.44
N TRP A 27 -5.75 0.88 -10.33
CA TRP A 27 -6.51 -0.32 -10.07
C TRP A 27 -5.81 -1.29 -9.12
N SER A 28 -4.47 -1.37 -9.15
CA SER A 28 -3.70 -2.17 -8.19
C SER A 28 -3.98 -1.74 -6.75
N PHE A 29 -3.95 -0.43 -6.46
CA PHE A 29 -4.30 0.08 -5.14
C PHE A 29 -5.77 -0.11 -4.78
N MET A 30 -6.70 0.02 -5.75
CA MET A 30 -8.13 -0.19 -5.49
C MET A 30 -8.45 -1.66 -5.21
N ILE A 31 -7.80 -2.60 -5.92
CA ILE A 31 -7.91 -4.04 -5.65
C ILE A 31 -7.33 -4.38 -4.28
N LEU A 32 -6.15 -3.84 -3.96
CA LEU A 32 -5.52 -4.03 -2.65
C LEU A 32 -6.44 -3.56 -1.52
N ARG A 33 -7.03 -2.36 -1.66
CA ARG A 33 -8.02 -1.85 -0.71
C ARG A 33 -9.22 -2.77 -0.54
N ALA A 34 -9.75 -3.31 -1.64
CA ALA A 34 -10.86 -4.25 -1.60
C ALA A 34 -10.47 -5.55 -0.86
N CYS A 35 -9.26 -6.06 -1.07
CA CYS A 35 -8.73 -7.21 -0.34
C CYS A 35 -8.67 -6.96 1.18
N PHE A 36 -8.21 -5.80 1.62
CA PHE A 36 -8.21 -5.41 3.04
C PHE A 36 -9.63 -5.31 3.62
N ASN A 37 -10.63 -5.03 2.79
CA ASN A 37 -12.04 -5.05 3.17
C ASN A 37 -12.69 -6.46 3.05
N GLY A 38 -11.88 -7.51 2.83
CA GLY A 38 -12.35 -8.89 2.80
C GLY A 38 -12.88 -9.37 1.45
N VAL A 39 -12.78 -8.58 0.39
CA VAL A 39 -13.15 -9.02 -0.98
C VAL A 39 -12.15 -10.07 -1.45
N ARG A 40 -12.67 -11.18 -2.00
CA ARG A 40 -11.82 -12.33 -2.37
C ARG A 40 -12.13 -12.92 -3.73
N HIS A 41 -13.35 -12.72 -4.27
CA HIS A 41 -13.78 -13.34 -5.51
C HIS A 41 -13.81 -12.34 -6.65
N PHE A 42 -13.57 -12.84 -7.86
CA PHE A 42 -13.48 -12.04 -9.08
C PHE A 42 -14.73 -11.18 -9.32
N GLU A 43 -15.90 -11.78 -9.16
CA GLU A 43 -17.19 -11.12 -9.38
C GLU A 43 -17.44 -10.00 -8.36
N ASP A 44 -17.03 -10.23 -7.11
CA ASP A 44 -17.14 -9.23 -6.03
C ASP A 44 -16.23 -8.04 -6.27
N PHE A 45 -14.98 -8.27 -6.73
CA PHE A 45 -14.08 -7.18 -7.16
C PHE A 45 -14.71 -6.38 -8.30
N GLN A 46 -15.21 -7.08 -9.31
CA GLN A 46 -15.81 -6.43 -10.48
C GLN A 46 -17.00 -5.56 -10.09
N HIS A 47 -17.89 -6.09 -9.26
CA HIS A 47 -19.09 -5.39 -8.79
C HIS A 47 -18.74 -4.18 -7.93
N GLN A 48 -17.89 -4.36 -6.91
CA GLN A 48 -17.59 -3.29 -5.95
C GLN A 48 -16.73 -2.17 -6.53
N LEU A 49 -15.83 -2.50 -7.46
CA LEU A 49 -14.92 -1.51 -8.05
C LEU A 49 -15.46 -0.88 -9.34
N GLY A 50 -16.48 -1.49 -9.97
CA GLY A 50 -16.97 -1.04 -11.27
C GLY A 50 -15.91 -1.14 -12.38
N ILE A 51 -14.99 -2.09 -12.25
CA ILE A 51 -13.85 -2.28 -13.16
C ILE A 51 -14.22 -3.18 -14.34
N ALA A 52 -13.72 -2.87 -15.54
CA ALA A 52 -13.89 -3.72 -16.69
C ALA A 52 -13.22 -5.10 -16.48
N ARG A 53 -13.89 -6.17 -16.92
CA ARG A 53 -13.46 -7.56 -16.68
C ARG A 53 -12.03 -7.85 -17.15
N ASN A 54 -11.66 -7.38 -18.34
CA ASN A 54 -10.32 -7.56 -18.89
C ASN A 54 -9.24 -6.83 -18.09
N ILE A 55 -9.55 -5.64 -17.60
CA ILE A 55 -8.63 -4.85 -16.75
C ILE A 55 -8.45 -5.56 -15.41
N LEU A 56 -9.54 -5.97 -14.76
CA LEU A 56 -9.47 -6.71 -13.49
C LEU A 56 -8.66 -8.00 -13.62
N SER A 57 -8.94 -8.80 -14.66
CA SER A 57 -8.21 -10.05 -14.92
C SER A 57 -6.70 -9.81 -15.05
N ASN A 58 -6.32 -8.81 -15.85
CA ASN A 58 -4.91 -8.46 -16.04
C ASN A 58 -4.26 -8.02 -14.71
N ARG A 59 -4.94 -7.18 -13.93
CA ARG A 59 -4.40 -6.66 -12.67
C ARG A 59 -4.28 -7.74 -11.60
N LEU A 60 -5.28 -8.57 -11.43
CA LEU A 60 -5.20 -9.71 -10.50
C LEU A 60 -4.07 -10.67 -10.89
N HIS A 61 -3.90 -10.95 -12.19
CA HIS A 61 -2.78 -11.77 -12.68
C HIS A 61 -1.43 -11.17 -12.28
N ARG A 62 -1.20 -9.89 -12.57
CA ARG A 62 0.05 -9.19 -12.21
C ARG A 62 0.30 -9.15 -10.71
N LEU A 63 -0.74 -8.94 -9.90
CA LEU A 63 -0.60 -8.93 -8.43
C LEU A 63 -0.24 -10.34 -7.90
N VAL A 64 -0.73 -11.40 -8.53
CA VAL A 64 -0.35 -12.78 -8.21
C VAL A 64 1.08 -13.08 -8.65
N GLU A 65 1.47 -12.73 -9.88
CA GLU A 65 2.84 -12.92 -10.39
C GLU A 65 3.89 -12.21 -9.53
N ASN A 66 3.56 -11.04 -9.03
CA ASN A 66 4.43 -10.26 -8.14
C ASN A 66 4.34 -10.67 -6.66
N GLY A 67 3.56 -11.70 -6.34
CA GLY A 67 3.45 -12.24 -4.98
C GLY A 67 2.73 -11.32 -3.99
N ILE A 68 1.96 -10.34 -4.46
CA ILE A 68 1.11 -9.47 -3.63
C ILE A 68 -0.15 -10.20 -3.21
N LEU A 69 -0.72 -10.94 -4.14
CA LEU A 69 -1.85 -11.84 -3.89
C LEU A 69 -1.43 -13.29 -4.16
N ARG A 70 -2.10 -14.22 -3.50
CA ARG A 70 -2.13 -15.63 -3.89
C ARG A 70 -3.51 -15.97 -4.43
N ARG A 71 -3.54 -16.86 -5.40
CA ARG A 71 -4.74 -17.38 -6.04
C ARG A 71 -4.91 -18.83 -5.62
N GLU A 72 -6.00 -19.15 -4.98
CA GLU A 72 -6.25 -20.50 -4.46
C GLU A 72 -7.70 -20.93 -4.65
N PRO A 73 -7.99 -22.24 -4.77
CA PRO A 73 -9.36 -22.75 -4.75
C PRO A 73 -10.03 -22.43 -3.42
N CYS A 74 -11.32 -22.09 -3.46
CA CYS A 74 -12.12 -21.91 -2.25
C CYS A 74 -12.19 -23.24 -1.48
N PRO A 75 -12.03 -23.25 -0.14
CA PRO A 75 -12.10 -24.46 0.67
C PRO A 75 -13.43 -25.23 0.49
N ASP A 76 -14.53 -24.51 0.36
CA ASP A 76 -15.88 -25.09 0.29
C ASP A 76 -16.31 -25.47 -1.14
N ASP A 77 -15.71 -24.88 -2.16
CA ASP A 77 -15.97 -25.19 -3.57
C ASP A 77 -14.72 -24.96 -4.41
N ARG A 78 -14.01 -26.03 -4.76
CA ARG A 78 -12.77 -25.97 -5.56
C ARG A 78 -12.90 -25.37 -6.95
N ARG A 79 -14.13 -25.24 -7.46
CA ARG A 79 -14.40 -24.57 -8.75
C ARG A 79 -14.39 -23.04 -8.62
N ARG A 80 -14.58 -22.52 -7.42
CA ARG A 80 -14.46 -21.09 -7.11
C ARG A 80 -13.02 -20.77 -6.74
N ILE A 81 -12.58 -19.61 -7.16
CA ILE A 81 -11.23 -19.09 -6.90
C ILE A 81 -11.32 -17.93 -5.93
N GLU A 82 -10.40 -17.92 -4.96
CA GLU A 82 -10.17 -16.81 -4.06
C GLU A 82 -8.81 -16.16 -4.34
N TYR A 83 -8.78 -14.84 -4.18
CA TYR A 83 -7.57 -14.04 -4.15
C TYR A 83 -7.35 -13.54 -2.73
N ARG A 84 -6.21 -13.87 -2.15
CA ARG A 84 -5.86 -13.51 -0.77
C ARG A 84 -4.56 -12.74 -0.72
N LEU A 85 -4.46 -11.80 0.22
CA LEU A 85 -3.20 -11.12 0.50
C LEU A 85 -2.14 -12.12 0.96
N THR A 86 -0.92 -11.92 0.50
CA THR A 86 0.30 -12.49 1.08
C THR A 86 0.86 -11.56 2.15
N ASP A 87 1.88 -11.98 2.89
CA ASP A 87 2.59 -11.10 3.83
C ASP A 87 3.16 -9.89 3.09
N LYS A 88 3.75 -10.08 1.90
CA LYS A 88 4.22 -9.01 1.01
C LYS A 88 3.10 -8.03 0.62
N GLY A 89 1.89 -8.53 0.40
CA GLY A 89 0.72 -7.68 0.13
C GLY A 89 0.25 -6.92 1.37
N ILE A 90 0.33 -7.53 2.55
CA ILE A 90 -0.02 -6.91 3.83
C ILE A 90 0.95 -5.76 4.17
N ASP A 91 2.22 -5.91 3.85
CA ASP A 91 3.25 -4.88 4.06
C ASP A 91 2.97 -3.57 3.31
N LEU A 92 2.10 -3.58 2.29
CA LEU A 92 1.64 -2.38 1.59
C LEU A 92 0.56 -1.58 2.33
N LEU A 93 0.00 -2.10 3.44
CA LEU A 93 -1.07 -1.43 4.17
C LEU A 93 -0.71 -0.02 4.64
N PRO A 94 0.49 0.24 5.22
CA PRO A 94 0.87 1.60 5.62
C PRO A 94 0.89 2.58 4.45
N ALA A 95 1.39 2.17 3.28
CA ALA A 95 1.41 3.00 2.07
C ALA A 95 -0.02 3.32 1.59
N LEU A 96 -0.91 2.32 1.59
CA LEU A 96 -2.33 2.52 1.25
C LEU A 96 -3.02 3.50 2.20
N VAL A 97 -2.77 3.37 3.51
CA VAL A 97 -3.34 4.26 4.54
C VAL A 97 -2.81 5.68 4.38
N ALA A 98 -1.50 5.84 4.16
CA ALA A 98 -0.89 7.15 3.91
C ALA A 98 -1.50 7.85 2.69
N LEU A 99 -1.66 7.13 1.57
CA LEU A 99 -2.31 7.66 0.36
C LEU A 99 -3.78 8.02 0.61
N ARG A 100 -4.50 7.21 1.38
CA ARG A 100 -5.89 7.50 1.77
C ARG A 100 -5.97 8.78 2.59
N GLN A 101 -5.17 8.91 3.64
CA GLN A 101 -5.14 10.09 4.52
C GLN A 101 -4.77 11.35 3.73
N TRP A 102 -3.79 11.26 2.84
CA TRP A 102 -3.42 12.35 1.94
C TRP A 102 -4.59 12.74 1.02
N GLY A 103 -5.28 11.76 0.43
CA GLY A 103 -6.45 11.99 -0.43
C GLY A 103 -7.63 12.62 0.32
N GLU A 104 -7.85 12.25 1.58
CA GLU A 104 -8.89 12.85 2.42
C GLU A 104 -8.57 14.30 2.83
N LYS A 105 -7.29 14.62 2.96
CA LYS A 105 -6.81 15.96 3.35
C LYS A 105 -6.77 16.95 2.18
N HIS A 106 -6.36 16.47 0.99
CA HIS A 106 -6.05 17.31 -0.16
C HIS A 106 -6.93 17.05 -1.38
N GLY A 107 -7.69 15.94 -1.37
CA GLY A 107 -8.56 15.57 -2.48
C GLY A 107 -9.87 16.37 -2.51
N THR A 108 -10.50 16.39 -3.67
CA THR A 108 -11.75 17.15 -3.90
C THR A 108 -13.01 16.48 -3.37
N ARG A 109 -12.93 15.19 -3.00
CA ARG A 109 -14.10 14.39 -2.54
C ARG A 109 -14.40 14.51 -1.05
N GLY A 110 -13.56 15.24 -0.29
CA GLY A 110 -13.70 15.39 1.15
C GLY A 110 -13.35 14.14 1.95
N ARG A 111 -13.60 14.18 3.25
CA ARG A 111 -13.31 13.10 4.17
C ARG A 111 -14.38 12.01 4.13
N SER A 112 -13.95 10.76 4.24
CA SER A 112 -14.86 9.63 4.45
C SER A 112 -15.55 9.73 5.83
N SER A 113 -16.80 9.29 5.89
CA SER A 113 -17.50 9.08 7.17
C SER A 113 -16.96 7.87 7.95
N LEU A 114 -16.19 6.98 7.29
CA LEU A 114 -15.57 5.81 7.89
C LEU A 114 -14.11 6.08 8.20
N VAL A 115 -13.69 5.78 9.41
CA VAL A 115 -12.31 5.88 9.87
C VAL A 115 -11.76 4.50 10.23
N ILE A 116 -10.44 4.32 10.07
CA ILE A 116 -9.75 3.12 10.54
C ILE A 116 -9.52 3.29 12.04
N VAL A 117 -9.83 2.25 12.81
CA VAL A 117 -9.71 2.25 14.27
C VAL A 117 -8.88 1.06 14.74
N ASP A 118 -8.22 1.20 15.89
CA ASP A 118 -7.67 0.06 16.61
C ASP A 118 -8.84 -0.85 17.06
N ALA A 119 -8.71 -2.13 16.79
CA ALA A 119 -9.74 -3.12 17.12
C ALA A 119 -9.93 -3.31 18.65
N ARG A 120 -8.93 -2.98 19.46
CA ARG A 120 -8.93 -3.17 20.91
C ARG A 120 -9.76 -2.13 21.64
N ASP A 121 -9.53 -0.85 21.33
CA ASP A 121 -10.14 0.28 22.05
C ASP A 121 -11.07 1.13 21.18
N ARG A 122 -11.19 0.81 19.89
CA ARG A 122 -12.03 1.48 18.90
C ARG A 122 -11.66 2.96 18.65
N ARG A 123 -10.45 3.37 19.05
CA ARG A 123 -9.95 4.71 18.74
C ARG A 123 -9.46 4.79 17.31
N PRO A 124 -9.66 5.92 16.62
CA PRO A 124 -9.06 6.16 15.32
C PRO A 124 -7.54 6.02 15.37
N ILE A 125 -6.96 5.42 14.33
CA ILE A 125 -5.51 5.42 14.17
C ILE A 125 -5.00 6.83 13.90
N ASP A 126 -3.77 7.09 14.30
CA ASP A 126 -3.08 8.35 14.01
C ASP A 126 -2.76 8.48 12.51
N GLU A 127 -2.38 9.70 12.12
CA GLU A 127 -1.84 9.97 10.79
C GLU A 127 -0.54 9.18 10.59
N VAL A 128 -0.39 8.52 9.44
CA VAL A 128 0.85 7.83 9.08
C VAL A 128 1.96 8.87 8.92
N ARG A 129 3.02 8.74 9.71
CA ARG A 129 4.17 9.65 9.74
C ARG A 129 5.47 8.85 9.79
N LEU A 130 6.55 9.48 9.36
CA LEU A 130 7.89 8.96 9.55
C LEU A 130 8.31 9.17 11.02
N HIS A 131 8.99 8.17 11.58
CA HIS A 131 9.51 8.23 12.95
C HIS A 131 10.98 7.89 12.97
N ALA A 132 11.71 8.55 13.86
CA ALA A 132 13.07 8.16 14.21
C ALA A 132 13.08 6.83 14.97
N ALA A 133 14.24 6.23 15.14
CA ALA A 133 14.40 4.95 15.86
C ALA A 133 13.92 5.00 17.33
N ASP A 134 13.92 6.17 17.93
CA ASP A 134 13.40 6.42 19.30
C ASP A 134 11.88 6.63 19.35
N GLY A 135 11.18 6.55 18.21
CA GLY A 135 9.73 6.75 18.10
C GLY A 135 9.29 8.21 17.92
N ARG A 136 10.20 9.17 17.92
CA ARG A 136 9.89 10.59 17.69
C ARG A 136 9.42 10.81 16.25
N PRO A 137 8.30 11.51 16.01
CA PRO A 137 7.87 11.83 14.64
C PRO A 137 8.88 12.79 13.99
N LEU A 138 9.17 12.55 12.71
CA LEU A 138 10.10 13.34 11.90
C LEU A 138 9.36 14.26 10.94
N ARG A 139 9.86 15.48 10.77
CA ARG A 139 9.43 16.41 9.74
C ARG A 139 10.39 16.35 8.56
N TYR A 140 9.96 16.87 7.41
CA TYR A 140 10.76 16.86 6.18
C TYR A 140 12.15 17.49 6.36
N GLU A 141 12.23 18.58 7.14
CA GLU A 141 13.48 19.30 7.39
C GLU A 141 14.49 18.53 8.26
N GLU A 142 14.03 17.47 8.92
CA GLU A 142 14.82 16.59 9.80
C GLU A 142 15.32 15.33 9.08
N LEU A 143 15.03 15.19 7.79
CA LEU A 143 15.44 14.03 6.99
C LEU A 143 16.66 14.35 6.17
N ASP A 144 17.57 13.36 6.06
CA ASP A 144 18.75 13.41 5.21
C ASP A 144 19.07 12.02 4.66
N TRP A 145 19.96 11.94 3.67
CA TRP A 145 20.46 10.71 3.10
C TRP A 145 21.84 10.36 3.66
N GLU A 146 22.05 9.08 3.94
CA GLU A 146 23.34 8.54 4.38
C GLU A 146 23.57 7.22 3.66
N GLU A 147 24.81 6.91 3.31
CA GLU A 147 25.20 5.61 2.78
C GLU A 147 24.86 4.49 3.78
N ALA A 148 24.28 3.39 3.32
CA ALA A 148 23.71 2.34 4.17
C ALA A 148 24.74 1.72 5.14
N ASP A 149 26.02 1.65 4.74
CA ASP A 149 27.13 1.13 5.55
C ASP A 149 27.61 2.14 6.63
N LYS A 150 27.30 3.41 6.46
CA LYS A 150 27.59 4.48 7.44
C LYS A 150 26.39 4.77 8.36
N ALA A 151 25.18 4.46 7.91
CA ALA A 151 23.97 4.68 8.68
C ALA A 151 23.99 3.88 9.98
N GLY A 152 23.89 4.57 11.11
CA GLY A 152 23.95 3.97 12.46
C GLY A 152 25.35 3.91 13.09
N ALA A 153 26.40 4.36 12.43
CA ALA A 153 27.74 4.47 13.00
C ALA A 153 27.91 5.73 13.89
N GLY A 154 26.94 6.63 13.90
CA GLY A 154 26.91 7.79 14.78
C GLY A 154 26.40 7.42 16.18
N LYS A 155 27.34 7.31 17.14
CA LYS A 155 27.02 7.34 18.58
C LYS A 155 27.04 8.75 19.09
#